data_8fddea8c7ede6a163340a9bf05ce3590
#
_entry.id   8fddea8c7ede6a163340a9bf05ce3590
#
_cell.length_a   1.000
_cell.length_b   1.000
_cell.length_c   1.000
_cell.angle_alpha   90.00
_cell.angle_beta   90.00
_cell.angle_gamma   90.00
#
_symmetry.space_group_name_H-M   'P 1'
#
loop_
_entity.id
_entity.type
_entity.pdbx_description
1 polymer ?
#
loop_
_entity_poly.entity_id
_entity_poly.type
_entity_poly.pdbx_seq_one_letter_code
_entity_poly.pdbx_strand_id
1 'polypeptide(L)'
;MIKLSITTKEVNRVAQKVTSTDIKLALKEFHNGKPSYFITECKTCSTYFPDPQGLLKFDGLAITKSYTKSNIIGYEIKVSRNDFLQDNKWHLYLQYCNEFYFVVPKGLVKKEELPDHVL
;
A
#
# COMPACT_ATOMS: atom_id res chain seq x y z
N MET A 1 -3.43 2.24 11.68
CA MET A 1 -4.53 2.93 10.96
C MET A 1 -4.56 2.47 9.52
N ILE A 2 -5.71 2.08 9.04
CA ILE A 2 -5.91 1.67 7.65
C ILE A 2 -6.70 2.74 6.94
N LYS A 3 -6.21 3.19 5.79
CA LYS A 3 -6.91 4.19 4.99
C LYS A 3 -7.04 3.71 3.56
N LEU A 4 -8.12 4.09 2.90
CA LEU A 4 -8.27 3.90 1.48
C LEU A 4 -7.62 5.10 0.78
N SER A 5 -6.58 4.84 0.02
CA SER A 5 -5.98 5.83 -0.85
C SER A 5 -6.38 5.52 -2.27
N ILE A 6 -7.04 6.46 -2.93
CA ILE A 6 -7.46 6.31 -4.31
C ILE A 6 -6.51 7.13 -5.17
N THR A 7 -5.78 6.45 -6.03
CA THR A 7 -4.96 7.17 -6.99
C THR A 7 -5.84 7.61 -8.13
N THR A 8 -6.08 8.90 -8.18
CA THR A 8 -6.68 9.52 -9.33
C THR A 8 -5.58 9.85 -10.33
N LYS A 9 -5.18 8.92 -11.13
CA LYS A 9 -4.63 9.29 -12.39
C LYS A 9 -5.83 9.57 -13.28
N GLU A 10 -6.29 10.79 -13.29
CA GLU A 10 -7.22 11.24 -14.31
C GLU A 10 -6.49 11.23 -15.63
N VAL A 11 -6.45 10.06 -16.19
CA VAL A 11 -6.11 9.96 -17.57
C VAL A 11 -7.44 10.09 -18.30
N ASN A 12 -7.54 11.06 -19.17
CA ASN A 12 -8.58 11.16 -20.17
C ASN A 12 -8.54 9.95 -21.13
N ARG A 13 -8.31 8.78 -20.61
CA ARG A 13 -8.23 7.55 -21.37
C ARG A 13 -9.34 6.65 -20.90
N VAL A 14 -10.48 6.84 -21.50
CA VAL A 14 -11.74 6.15 -21.23
C VAL A 14 -11.65 4.62 -21.31
N ALA A 15 -10.55 4.07 -21.77
CA ALA A 15 -10.43 2.64 -22.02
C ALA A 15 -9.19 1.98 -21.43
N GLN A 16 -8.36 2.70 -20.67
CA GLN A 16 -7.17 2.06 -20.10
C GLN A 16 -7.37 1.64 -18.66
N LYS A 17 -7.26 0.34 -18.47
CA LYS A 17 -7.23 -0.27 -17.16
C LYS A 17 -5.98 0.17 -16.41
N VAL A 18 -6.13 0.68 -15.20
CA VAL A 18 -5.00 1.01 -14.33
C VAL A 18 -4.32 -0.28 -13.89
N THR A 19 -3.00 -0.34 -14.04
CA THR A 19 -2.20 -1.49 -13.63
C THR A 19 -1.50 -1.21 -12.30
N SER A 20 -1.02 -2.29 -11.66
CA SER A 20 -0.23 -2.14 -10.44
C SER A 20 1.06 -1.34 -10.68
N THR A 21 1.65 -1.46 -11.85
CA THR A 21 2.83 -0.69 -12.25
C THR A 21 2.52 0.80 -12.30
N ASP A 22 1.36 1.17 -12.83
CA ASP A 22 0.92 2.57 -12.87
C ASP A 22 0.81 3.15 -11.46
N ILE A 23 0.26 2.37 -10.54
CA ILE A 23 0.11 2.79 -9.14
C ILE A 23 1.47 2.91 -8.45
N LYS A 24 2.37 1.96 -8.66
CA LYS A 24 3.73 2.02 -8.11
C LYS A 24 4.47 3.27 -8.56
N LEU A 25 4.36 3.61 -9.83
CA LEU A 25 4.97 4.82 -10.38
C LEU A 25 4.34 6.08 -9.77
N ALA A 26 3.03 6.09 -9.60
CA ALA A 26 2.33 7.21 -8.98
C ALA A 26 2.76 7.40 -7.52
N LEU A 27 2.91 6.32 -6.77
CA LEU A 27 3.40 6.38 -5.39
C LEU A 27 4.84 6.87 -5.31
N LYS A 28 5.69 6.40 -6.20
CA LYS A 28 7.08 6.85 -6.28
C LYS A 28 7.14 8.34 -6.54
N GLU A 29 6.33 8.82 -7.45
CA GLU A 29 6.25 10.25 -7.76
C GLU A 29 5.68 11.05 -6.58
N PHE A 30 4.67 10.53 -5.91
CA PHE A 30 4.10 11.15 -4.71
C PHE A 30 5.15 11.36 -3.62
N HIS A 31 6.05 10.40 -3.41
CA HIS A 31 7.10 10.49 -2.40
C HIS A 31 8.35 11.23 -2.88
N ASN A 32 8.44 11.52 -4.17
CA ASN A 32 9.56 12.27 -4.72
C ASN A 32 9.56 13.70 -4.16
N GLY A 33 10.71 14.14 -3.66
CA GLY A 33 10.85 15.48 -3.06
C GLY A 33 10.35 15.58 -1.62
N LYS A 34 9.76 14.52 -1.07
CA LYS A 34 9.39 14.48 0.35
C LYS A 34 10.55 13.93 1.18
N PRO A 35 10.62 14.25 2.49
CA PRO A 35 11.65 13.71 3.38
C PRO A 35 11.33 12.25 3.75
N SER A 36 11.24 11.39 2.77
CA SER A 36 10.96 9.97 2.95
C SER A 36 11.70 9.13 1.92
N TYR A 37 11.97 7.88 2.30
CA TYR A 37 12.45 6.87 1.38
C TYR A 37 11.25 6.05 0.91
N PHE A 38 11.18 5.75 -0.37
CA PHE A 38 10.13 4.90 -0.92
C PHE A 38 10.75 3.74 -1.67
N ILE A 39 10.31 2.52 -1.35
CA ILE A 39 10.74 1.29 -2.01
C ILE A 39 9.53 0.44 -2.36
N THR A 40 9.65 -0.35 -3.42
CA THR A 40 8.62 -1.30 -3.82
C THR A 40 9.08 -2.72 -3.50
N GLU A 41 8.13 -3.65 -3.41
CA GLU A 41 8.41 -5.07 -3.21
C GLU A 41 9.26 -5.35 -1.96
N CYS A 42 8.90 -4.72 -0.84
CA CYS A 42 9.67 -4.84 0.39
C CYS A 42 9.20 -6.02 1.23
N LYS A 43 10.09 -6.97 1.45
CA LYS A 43 9.82 -8.13 2.30
C LYS A 43 9.91 -7.77 3.78
N THR A 44 9.07 -8.40 4.59
CA THR A 44 9.03 -8.17 6.04
C THR A 44 10.09 -8.94 6.81
N CYS A 45 10.65 -9.98 6.22
CA CYS A 45 11.67 -10.80 6.85
C CYS A 45 12.50 -11.52 5.80
N SER A 46 13.51 -12.26 6.25
CA SER A 46 14.34 -13.05 5.36
C SER A 46 13.55 -14.20 4.73
N THR A 47 13.82 -14.45 3.45
CA THR A 47 13.27 -15.62 2.75
C THR A 47 13.71 -16.93 3.41
N TYR A 48 14.94 -16.96 3.93
CA TYR A 48 15.50 -18.17 4.55
C TYR A 48 15.12 -18.34 6.02
N PHE A 49 14.78 -17.25 6.70
CA PHE A 49 14.40 -17.25 8.11
C PHE A 49 13.11 -16.45 8.28
N PRO A 50 11.97 -17.02 7.82
CA PRO A 50 10.70 -16.30 7.90
C PRO A 50 10.21 -16.19 9.34
N ASP A 51 9.50 -15.09 9.63
CA ASP A 51 8.82 -14.91 10.90
C ASP A 51 7.71 -15.97 11.07
N PRO A 52 7.25 -16.25 12.29
CA PRO A 52 6.22 -17.25 12.54
C PRO A 52 4.94 -17.08 11.73
N GLN A 53 4.56 -15.82 11.42
CA GLN A 53 3.40 -15.51 10.58
C GLN A 53 3.66 -15.67 9.09
N GLY A 54 4.90 -16.03 8.71
CA GLY A 54 5.31 -16.18 7.33
C GLY A 54 5.89 -14.92 6.72
N LEU A 55 6.37 -15.06 5.49
CA LEU A 55 6.93 -13.95 4.72
C LEU A 55 5.81 -13.14 4.11
N LEU A 56 5.81 -11.85 4.40
CA LEU A 56 4.95 -10.87 3.76
C LEU A 56 5.79 -9.95 2.89
N LYS A 57 5.16 -9.37 1.88
CA LYS A 57 5.84 -8.44 0.99
C LYS A 57 4.93 -7.24 0.73
N PHE A 58 5.37 -6.06 1.18
CA PHE A 58 4.67 -4.82 0.87
C PHE A 58 4.83 -4.49 -0.61
N ASP A 59 3.74 -4.09 -1.25
CA ASP A 59 3.83 -3.57 -2.62
C ASP A 59 4.60 -2.26 -2.66
N GLY A 60 4.41 -1.42 -1.66
CA GLY A 60 5.17 -0.21 -1.45
C GLY A 60 5.39 0.06 0.02
N LEU A 61 6.51 0.65 0.35
CA LEU A 61 6.85 1.03 1.72
C LEU A 61 7.55 2.39 1.70
N ALA A 62 7.08 3.30 2.53
CA ALA A 62 7.72 4.60 2.73
C ALA A 62 8.18 4.73 4.17
N ILE A 63 9.38 5.25 4.35
CA ILE A 63 9.94 5.51 5.67
C ILE A 63 10.30 6.98 5.74
N THR A 64 9.71 7.69 6.69
CA THR A 64 9.97 9.12 6.89
C THR A 64 11.39 9.33 7.43
N LYS A 65 12.14 10.22 6.80
CA LYS A 65 13.46 10.64 7.28
C LYS A 65 13.26 11.56 8.47
N SER A 66 13.43 11.04 9.68
CA SER A 66 13.33 11.84 10.90
C SER A 66 14.27 11.28 11.95
N TYR A 67 14.95 12.17 12.66
CA TYR A 67 15.83 11.78 13.76
C TYR A 67 15.06 11.43 15.04
N THR A 68 13.85 11.96 15.19
CA THR A 68 13.10 11.83 16.43
C THR A 68 11.91 10.89 16.32
N LYS A 69 11.29 10.80 15.15
CA LYS A 69 10.15 9.91 14.88
C LYS A 69 10.21 9.40 13.46
N SER A 70 10.61 8.15 13.31
CA SER A 70 10.43 7.48 12.03
C SER A 70 8.98 7.03 11.91
N ASN A 71 8.38 7.25 10.73
CA ASN A 71 7.04 6.80 10.41
C ASN A 71 7.13 5.85 9.23
N ILE A 72 6.59 4.65 9.40
CA ILE A 72 6.60 3.62 8.37
C ILE A 72 5.20 3.52 7.79
N ILE A 73 5.09 3.72 6.49
CA ILE A 73 3.83 3.66 5.75
C ILE A 73 3.87 2.47 4.81
N GLY A 74 2.94 1.54 5.01
CA GLY A 74 2.81 0.38 4.14
C GLY A 74 1.70 0.58 3.12
N TYR A 75 1.93 0.14 1.89
CA TYR A 75 0.98 0.22 0.79
C TYR A 75 0.70 -1.17 0.23
N GLU A 76 -0.56 -1.51 0.11
CA GLU A 76 -1.01 -2.71 -0.57
C GLU A 76 -1.82 -2.28 -1.79
N ILE A 77 -1.41 -2.72 -2.97
CA ILE A 77 -2.02 -2.31 -4.23
C ILE A 77 -3.03 -3.35 -4.67
N LYS A 78 -4.25 -2.92 -4.92
CA LYS A 78 -5.32 -3.77 -5.45
C LYS A 78 -5.87 -3.13 -6.71
N VAL A 79 -5.75 -3.83 -7.84
CA VAL A 79 -6.23 -3.32 -9.13
C VAL A 79 -7.50 -4.02 -9.60
N SER A 80 -7.94 -5.06 -8.91
CA SER A 80 -9.21 -5.70 -9.15
C SER A 80 -10.03 -5.76 -7.87
N ARG A 81 -11.36 -5.70 -8.04
CA ARG A 81 -12.26 -5.79 -6.90
C ARG A 81 -12.18 -7.16 -6.22
N ASN A 82 -12.03 -8.22 -7.00
CA ASN A 82 -11.87 -9.57 -6.47
C ASN A 82 -10.65 -9.70 -5.56
N ASP A 83 -9.51 -9.18 -5.99
CA ASP A 83 -8.29 -9.24 -5.20
C ASP A 83 -8.47 -8.49 -3.87
N PHE A 84 -9.16 -7.36 -3.91
CA PHE A 84 -9.46 -6.61 -2.70
C PHE A 84 -10.36 -7.40 -1.75
N LEU A 85 -11.43 -7.98 -2.26
CA LEU A 85 -12.40 -8.71 -1.44
C LEU A 85 -11.84 -10.03 -0.88
N GLN A 86 -10.92 -10.65 -1.58
CA GLN A 86 -10.31 -11.91 -1.18
C GLN A 86 -9.11 -11.75 -0.25
N ASP A 87 -8.64 -10.54 -0.04
CA ASP A 87 -7.49 -10.32 0.83
C ASP A 87 -7.90 -10.54 2.29
N ASN A 88 -7.32 -11.57 2.89
CA ASN A 88 -7.50 -11.86 4.32
C ASN A 88 -6.18 -11.78 5.08
N LYS A 89 -5.12 -11.26 4.47
CA LYS A 89 -3.79 -11.14 5.08
C LYS A 89 -3.42 -9.72 5.45
N TRP A 90 -4.21 -8.74 5.04
CA TRP A 90 -3.88 -7.32 5.23
C TRP A 90 -3.57 -6.97 6.70
N HIS A 91 -4.24 -7.59 7.65
CA HIS A 91 -4.04 -7.32 9.07
C HIS A 91 -2.65 -7.73 9.58
N LEU A 92 -1.99 -8.67 8.91
CA LEU A 92 -0.65 -9.11 9.28
C LEU A 92 0.39 -8.02 8.99
N TYR A 93 0.13 -7.15 8.01
CA TYR A 93 1.05 -6.06 7.69
C TYR A 93 1.07 -4.98 8.77
N LEU A 94 0.01 -4.86 9.57
CA LEU A 94 -0.14 -3.79 10.54
C LEU A 94 0.92 -3.79 11.63
N GLN A 95 1.52 -4.94 11.92
CA GLN A 95 2.58 -5.04 12.92
C GLN A 95 3.92 -4.48 12.43
N TYR A 96 4.06 -4.23 11.13
CA TYR A 96 5.31 -3.77 10.53
C TYR A 96 5.30 -2.29 10.13
N CYS A 97 4.19 -1.60 10.31
CA CYS A 97 4.07 -0.21 9.89
C CYS A 97 3.20 0.60 10.85
N ASN A 98 3.37 1.93 10.80
CA ASN A 98 2.58 2.86 11.59
C ASN A 98 1.28 3.25 10.89
N GLU A 99 1.31 3.28 9.57
CA GLU A 99 0.16 3.57 8.73
C GLU A 99 0.11 2.55 7.60
N PHE A 100 -1.09 2.14 7.26
CA PHE A 100 -1.29 1.17 6.18
C PHE A 100 -2.40 1.65 5.26
N TYR A 101 -2.15 1.61 3.96
CA TYR A 101 -3.08 2.06 2.95
C TYR A 101 -3.33 0.98 1.92
N PHE A 102 -4.59 0.75 1.61
CA PHE A 102 -4.95 0.11 0.35
C PHE A 102 -4.94 1.18 -0.74
N VAL A 103 -4.26 0.92 -1.82
CA VAL A 103 -4.18 1.84 -2.96
C VAL A 103 -4.88 1.18 -4.13
N VAL A 104 -5.96 1.81 -4.57
CA VAL A 104 -6.84 1.23 -5.58
C VAL A 104 -7.16 2.26 -6.65
N PRO A 105 -7.50 1.81 -7.88
CA PRO A 105 -8.01 2.72 -8.90
C PRO A 105 -9.30 3.39 -8.43
N LYS A 106 -9.50 4.63 -8.86
CA LYS A 106 -10.70 5.39 -8.50
C LYS A 106 -11.97 4.62 -8.86
N GLY A 107 -12.89 4.53 -7.92
CA GLY A 107 -14.17 3.88 -8.11
C GLY A 107 -14.18 2.37 -7.95
N LEU A 108 -13.02 1.74 -7.74
CA LEU A 108 -12.96 0.29 -7.57
C LEU A 108 -13.59 -0.17 -6.26
N VAL A 109 -13.32 0.56 -5.18
CA VAL A 109 -13.76 0.23 -3.82
C VAL A 109 -14.30 1.49 -3.16
N LYS A 110 -15.37 1.36 -2.39
CA LYS A 110 -15.91 2.45 -1.60
C LYS A 110 -15.24 2.51 -0.23
N LYS A 111 -15.15 3.68 0.33
CA LYS A 111 -14.57 3.90 1.65
C LYS A 111 -15.25 3.05 2.73
N GLU A 112 -16.55 2.83 2.61
CA GLU A 112 -17.34 2.03 3.55
C GLU A 112 -16.99 0.54 3.53
N GLU A 113 -16.32 0.09 2.47
CA GLU A 113 -15.89 -1.30 2.33
C GLU A 113 -14.57 -1.61 3.03
N LEU A 114 -13.93 -0.61 3.61
CA LEU A 114 -12.71 -0.83 4.39
C LEU A 114 -12.99 -1.57 5.68
N PRO A 115 -12.04 -2.37 6.16
CA PRO A 115 -12.20 -3.06 7.44
C PRO A 115 -12.46 -2.11 8.60
N ASP A 116 -13.33 -2.50 9.51
CA ASP A 116 -13.91 -1.64 10.56
C ASP A 116 -13.02 -1.37 11.77
N HIS A 117 -11.85 -1.96 11.90
CA HIS A 117 -11.06 -1.76 13.09
C HIS A 117 -9.90 -0.86 12.87
N VAL A 118 -10.17 0.16 12.24
CA VAL A 118 -9.26 1.24 12.01
C VAL A 118 -9.58 2.34 13.01
N LEU A 119 -8.64 2.62 13.80
CA LEU A 119 -8.76 3.72 14.72
C LEU A 119 -8.34 5.02 14.08
#